data_1713475a5776bf6a72f8f1ca99aee20d
#
_entry.id   1713475a5776bf6a72f8f1ca99aee20d
#
_cell.length_a   1.000
_cell.length_b   1.000
_cell.length_c   1.000
_cell.angle_alpha   90.00
_cell.angle_beta   90.00
_cell.angle_gamma   90.00
#
_symmetry.space_group_name_H-M   'P 1'
#
loop_
_entity.id
_entity.type
_entity.pdbx_description
1 polymer ?
#
loop_
_entity_poly.entity_id
_entity_poly.type
_entity_poly.pdbx_seq_one_letter_code
_entity_poly.pdbx_strand_id
1 'polypeptide(L)'
;MEVQTLHIFNPEHDIALASNLANFTAPHAGRQLRSDLGFLPVLWADESDAVLVDNVEVAARTCQRLCRKMGKTPCRFVDKSQLSHLDISRVEPWGWDLAMRALLKRSGVGERLLPTDGQLERIRLLSHRRTSAQLLPLLQTDGTIGEAYECTTTEQVAALKEQYGQVVVKAPWSSSGRGVRFDENAAWVSNVIARQGSVMVEPYYNKVKDFGMEFESTDQGIRYVGLSLFHTRNGAYTGNILATEQAKRERMGRYVSLDLLDTVSQQVAQQFDLGDYRGPFGLDMMVVRGNGSFLLHPCVEINLRRTMGHVALSLSPDDDEILRVMQISYENRYKLSVRRMY
;
A
#
# COMPACT_ATOMS: atom_id res chain seq x y z
N MET A 1 -24.26 -19.74 6.72
CA MET A 1 -24.63 -18.31 6.78
C MET A 1 -23.93 -17.62 5.61
N GLU A 2 -24.69 -16.92 4.83
CA GLU A 2 -24.19 -16.21 3.64
C GLU A 2 -23.35 -14.98 4.03
N VAL A 3 -22.24 -14.80 3.36
CA VAL A 3 -21.30 -13.68 3.50
C VAL A 3 -20.93 -13.23 2.10
N GLN A 4 -21.25 -11.98 1.75
CA GLN A 4 -20.97 -11.45 0.41
C GLN A 4 -19.47 -11.39 0.17
N THR A 5 -18.73 -10.68 1.02
CA THR A 5 -17.29 -10.59 0.93
C THR A 5 -16.62 -10.86 2.28
N LEU A 6 -15.59 -11.69 2.29
CA LEU A 6 -14.71 -11.88 3.44
C LEU A 6 -13.50 -10.95 3.29
N HIS A 7 -13.40 -9.94 4.15
CA HIS A 7 -12.25 -9.03 4.18
C HIS A 7 -11.21 -9.47 5.21
N ILE A 8 -9.94 -9.23 4.90
CA ILE A 8 -8.82 -9.61 5.76
C ILE A 8 -7.76 -8.51 5.76
N PHE A 9 -7.33 -8.08 6.95
CA PHE A 9 -6.20 -7.17 7.13
C PHE A 9 -4.92 -7.98 7.38
N ASN A 10 -4.06 -8.13 6.34
CA ASN A 10 -2.76 -8.78 6.41
C ASN A 10 -1.64 -7.79 6.03
N PRO A 11 -1.28 -6.85 6.92
CA PRO A 11 -0.32 -5.78 6.63
C PRO A 11 1.11 -6.27 6.40
N GLU A 12 1.41 -7.52 6.71
CA GLU A 12 2.67 -8.20 6.44
C GLU A 12 2.85 -8.66 4.99
N HIS A 13 1.90 -8.39 4.12
CA HIS A 13 1.84 -8.85 2.73
C HIS A 13 3.16 -8.66 1.95
N ASP A 14 3.76 -7.45 1.99
CA ASP A 14 4.99 -7.18 1.23
C ASP A 14 6.17 -8.06 1.67
N ILE A 15 6.25 -8.37 2.97
CA ILE A 15 7.27 -9.26 3.52
C ILE A 15 6.96 -10.72 3.14
N ALA A 16 5.69 -11.09 3.07
CA ALA A 16 5.26 -12.40 2.60
C ALA A 16 5.61 -12.60 1.11
N LEU A 17 5.44 -11.57 0.27
CA LEU A 17 5.89 -11.59 -1.12
C LEU A 17 7.42 -11.74 -1.24
N ALA A 18 8.18 -11.04 -0.40
CA ALA A 18 9.64 -11.17 -0.36
C ALA A 18 10.08 -12.59 0.03
N SER A 19 9.40 -13.20 1.01
CA SER A 19 9.65 -14.57 1.45
C SER A 19 9.24 -15.63 0.42
N ASN A 20 8.13 -15.40 -0.27
CA ASN A 20 7.51 -16.32 -1.24
C ASN A 20 7.28 -17.74 -0.70
N LEU A 21 6.87 -17.87 0.56
CA LEU A 21 6.64 -19.14 1.23
C LEU A 21 5.18 -19.28 1.70
N ALA A 22 4.56 -20.41 1.41
CA ALA A 22 3.19 -20.72 1.85
C ALA A 22 3.06 -20.87 3.39
N ASN A 23 4.16 -21.19 4.08
CA ASN A 23 4.25 -21.30 5.54
C ASN A 23 4.95 -20.10 6.18
N PHE A 24 4.99 -18.95 5.48
CA PHE A 24 5.59 -17.73 6.03
C PHE A 24 4.93 -17.34 7.34
N THR A 25 5.77 -17.02 8.32
CA THR A 25 5.35 -16.46 9.60
C THR A 25 5.89 -15.04 9.72
N ALA A 26 4.99 -14.08 9.81
CA ALA A 26 5.37 -12.67 9.94
C ALA A 26 6.17 -12.40 11.21
N PRO A 27 7.09 -11.41 11.21
CA PRO A 27 7.73 -10.92 12.43
C PRO A 27 6.70 -10.49 13.48
N HIS A 28 7.10 -10.49 14.76
CA HIS A 28 6.22 -10.18 15.88
C HIS A 28 5.44 -8.87 15.66
N ALA A 29 6.12 -7.79 15.24
CA ALA A 29 5.49 -6.49 15.00
C ALA A 29 4.38 -6.54 13.92
N GLY A 30 4.57 -7.33 12.85
CA GLY A 30 3.54 -7.51 11.81
C GLY A 30 2.32 -8.27 12.33
N ARG A 31 2.55 -9.36 13.08
CA ARG A 31 1.47 -10.13 13.72
C ARG A 31 0.70 -9.28 14.73
N GLN A 32 1.41 -8.48 15.54
CA GLN A 32 0.81 -7.56 16.50
C GLN A 32 -0.04 -6.51 15.79
N LEU A 33 0.48 -5.91 14.70
CA LEU A 33 -0.27 -4.93 13.90
C LEU A 33 -1.56 -5.54 13.33
N ARG A 34 -1.48 -6.77 12.79
CA ARG A 34 -2.67 -7.49 12.30
C ARG A 34 -3.67 -7.77 13.41
N SER A 35 -3.21 -8.24 14.56
CA SER A 35 -4.09 -8.54 15.69
C SER A 35 -4.78 -7.30 16.25
N ASP A 36 -4.05 -6.19 16.39
CA ASP A 36 -4.58 -4.95 16.99
C ASP A 36 -5.51 -4.18 16.04
N LEU A 37 -5.23 -4.20 14.74
CA LEU A 37 -5.94 -3.43 13.72
C LEU A 37 -6.72 -4.30 12.72
N GLY A 38 -6.88 -5.59 12.98
CA GLY A 38 -7.59 -6.52 12.11
C GLY A 38 -9.05 -6.11 11.78
N PHE A 39 -9.63 -5.24 12.58
CA PHE A 39 -10.96 -4.68 12.37
C PHE A 39 -11.03 -3.60 11.27
N LEU A 40 -9.90 -3.08 10.77
CA LEU A 40 -9.88 -1.97 9.80
C LEU A 40 -10.79 -2.15 8.59
N PRO A 41 -10.96 -3.35 8.02
CA PRO A 41 -11.84 -3.56 6.88
C PRO A 41 -13.29 -3.12 7.10
N VAL A 42 -13.76 -3.03 8.34
CA VAL A 42 -15.10 -2.50 8.64
C VAL A 42 -15.34 -1.09 8.08
N LEU A 43 -14.26 -0.34 7.82
CA LEU A 43 -14.35 1.03 7.31
C LEU A 43 -14.88 1.09 5.87
N TRP A 44 -14.68 0.03 5.08
CA TRP A 44 -15.15 -0.06 3.69
C TRP A 44 -16.07 -1.25 3.42
N ALA A 45 -16.20 -2.17 4.36
CA ALA A 45 -17.09 -3.32 4.25
C ALA A 45 -18.56 -2.92 4.34
N ASP A 46 -19.43 -3.66 3.66
CA ASP A 46 -20.87 -3.54 3.73
C ASP A 46 -21.46 -4.41 4.87
N GLU A 47 -22.73 -4.21 5.22
CA GLU A 47 -23.38 -4.95 6.31
C GLU A 47 -23.46 -6.48 6.06
N SER A 48 -23.53 -6.89 4.78
CA SER A 48 -23.55 -8.30 4.36
C SER A 48 -22.17 -8.97 4.36
N ASP A 49 -21.09 -8.19 4.56
CA ASP A 49 -19.73 -8.68 4.57
C ASP A 49 -19.31 -9.24 5.93
N ALA A 50 -18.14 -9.89 5.94
CA ALA A 50 -17.47 -10.30 7.17
C ALA A 50 -16.00 -9.87 7.18
N VAL A 51 -15.46 -9.65 8.37
CA VAL A 51 -14.03 -9.34 8.57
C VAL A 51 -13.40 -10.46 9.40
N LEU A 52 -12.36 -11.09 8.84
CA LEU A 52 -11.56 -12.08 9.55
C LEU A 52 -10.64 -11.39 10.56
N VAL A 53 -10.76 -11.79 11.83
CA VAL A 53 -9.96 -11.26 12.94
C VAL A 53 -9.40 -12.39 13.81
N ASP A 54 -8.37 -12.10 14.59
CA ASP A 54 -7.81 -13.07 15.53
C ASP A 54 -8.68 -13.25 16.78
N ASN A 55 -9.43 -12.21 17.18
CA ASN A 55 -10.34 -12.24 18.33
C ASN A 55 -11.57 -11.36 18.06
N VAL A 56 -12.71 -12.03 17.89
CA VAL A 56 -14.00 -11.39 17.53
C VAL A 56 -14.47 -10.38 18.60
N GLU A 57 -14.37 -10.72 19.88
CA GLU A 57 -14.83 -9.83 20.95
C GLU A 57 -13.98 -8.57 21.06
N VAL A 58 -12.67 -8.70 20.93
CA VAL A 58 -11.73 -7.57 20.98
C VAL A 58 -11.96 -6.66 19.78
N ALA A 59 -12.10 -7.23 18.58
CA ALA A 59 -12.38 -6.48 17.36
C ALA A 59 -13.71 -5.72 17.46
N ALA A 60 -14.79 -6.39 17.89
CA ALA A 60 -16.11 -5.78 18.05
C ALA A 60 -16.09 -4.61 19.04
N ARG A 61 -15.47 -4.79 20.22
CA ARG A 61 -15.33 -3.72 21.22
C ARG A 61 -14.51 -2.53 20.71
N THR A 62 -13.42 -2.80 20.01
CA THR A 62 -12.54 -1.74 19.47
C THR A 62 -13.24 -0.97 18.35
N CYS A 63 -13.92 -1.69 17.46
CA CYS A 63 -14.63 -1.12 16.33
C CYS A 63 -15.88 -0.31 16.75
N GLN A 64 -16.61 -0.72 17.78
CA GLN A 64 -17.88 -0.10 18.19
C GLN A 64 -17.79 1.43 18.34
N ARG A 65 -16.69 1.91 18.94
CA ARG A 65 -16.47 3.36 19.13
C ARG A 65 -16.23 4.08 17.80
N LEU A 66 -15.50 3.44 16.89
CA LEU A 66 -15.19 4.00 15.58
C LEU A 66 -16.44 4.04 14.70
N CYS A 67 -17.16 2.92 14.59
CA CYS A 67 -18.40 2.83 13.82
C CYS A 67 -19.46 3.83 14.31
N ARG A 68 -19.61 3.99 15.63
CA ARG A 68 -20.53 4.99 16.20
C ARG A 68 -20.18 6.41 15.76
N LYS A 69 -18.88 6.76 15.73
CA LYS A 69 -18.43 8.09 15.26
C LYS A 69 -18.68 8.32 13.77
N MET A 70 -18.71 7.25 13.00
CA MET A 70 -18.91 7.29 11.55
C MET A 70 -20.37 7.11 11.14
N GLY A 71 -21.28 6.84 12.09
CA GLY A 71 -22.68 6.50 11.75
C GLY A 71 -22.82 5.19 10.97
N LYS A 72 -21.81 4.29 11.04
CA LYS A 72 -21.82 3.01 10.32
C LYS A 72 -22.31 1.87 11.22
N THR A 73 -23.10 0.97 10.64
CA THR A 73 -23.36 -0.35 11.23
C THR A 73 -22.14 -1.24 10.96
N PRO A 74 -21.52 -1.86 11.98
CA PRO A 74 -20.40 -2.76 11.74
C PRO A 74 -20.89 -4.03 11.04
N CYS A 75 -20.15 -4.49 10.02
CA CYS A 75 -20.32 -5.83 9.48
C CYS A 75 -19.90 -6.90 10.51
N ARG A 76 -20.08 -8.17 10.17
CA ARG A 76 -19.74 -9.29 11.05
C ARG A 76 -18.23 -9.45 11.21
N PHE A 77 -17.79 -9.72 12.45
CA PHE A 77 -16.44 -10.26 12.70
C PHE A 77 -16.49 -11.77 12.83
N VAL A 78 -15.52 -12.44 12.24
CA VAL A 78 -15.36 -13.91 12.27
C VAL A 78 -13.91 -14.28 12.57
N ASP A 79 -13.69 -15.41 13.19
CA ASP A 79 -12.37 -16.01 13.37
C ASP A 79 -12.15 -17.19 12.40
N LYS A 80 -10.93 -17.73 12.40
CA LYS A 80 -10.54 -18.82 11.49
C LYS A 80 -11.36 -20.09 11.66
N SER A 81 -11.86 -20.38 12.87
CA SER A 81 -12.60 -21.61 13.15
C SER A 81 -14.01 -21.58 12.53
N GLN A 82 -14.51 -20.39 12.24
CA GLN A 82 -15.84 -20.18 11.68
C GLN A 82 -15.86 -20.26 10.15
N LEU A 83 -14.70 -20.10 9.47
CA LEU A 83 -14.64 -19.94 8.01
C LEU A 83 -15.22 -21.13 7.24
N SER A 84 -15.00 -22.36 7.70
CA SER A 84 -15.55 -23.57 7.06
C SER A 84 -17.07 -23.68 7.10
N HIS A 85 -17.74 -22.89 7.93
CA HIS A 85 -19.20 -22.89 8.10
C HIS A 85 -19.88 -21.69 7.44
N LEU A 86 -19.11 -20.83 6.75
CA LEU A 86 -19.65 -19.67 6.04
C LEU A 86 -19.79 -19.98 4.55
N ASP A 87 -20.90 -19.51 4.00
CA ASP A 87 -21.09 -19.47 2.55
C ASP A 87 -20.57 -18.12 2.04
N ILE A 88 -19.33 -18.12 1.55
CA ILE A 88 -18.59 -16.93 1.14
C ILE A 88 -18.68 -16.82 -0.39
N SER A 89 -19.06 -15.63 -0.88
CA SER A 89 -19.11 -15.35 -2.31
C SER A 89 -17.78 -14.82 -2.85
N ARG A 90 -17.05 -14.02 -2.08
CA ARG A 90 -15.79 -13.39 -2.46
C ARG A 90 -14.83 -13.24 -1.29
N VAL A 91 -13.54 -13.21 -1.55
CA VAL A 91 -12.49 -12.97 -0.54
C VAL A 91 -11.62 -11.81 -0.98
N GLU A 92 -11.47 -10.82 -0.11
CA GLU A 92 -10.65 -9.62 -0.32
C GLU A 92 -9.67 -9.41 0.84
N PRO A 93 -8.46 -9.96 0.78
CA PRO A 93 -7.42 -9.62 1.71
C PRO A 93 -6.85 -8.22 1.42
N TRP A 94 -6.11 -7.67 2.37
CA TRP A 94 -5.29 -6.48 2.17
C TRP A 94 -4.37 -6.62 0.95
N GLY A 95 -3.76 -7.79 0.80
CA GLY A 95 -3.03 -8.21 -0.37
C GLY A 95 -2.94 -9.73 -0.46
N TRP A 96 -2.94 -10.27 -1.70
CA TRP A 96 -2.83 -11.69 -1.96
C TRP A 96 -1.38 -12.15 -2.03
N ASP A 97 -1.04 -13.18 -1.24
CA ASP A 97 0.24 -13.87 -1.25
C ASP A 97 0.06 -15.37 -0.95
N LEU A 98 1.15 -16.14 -1.11
CA LEU A 98 1.12 -17.60 -0.90
C LEU A 98 0.69 -17.97 0.54
N ALA A 99 1.12 -17.20 1.54
CA ALA A 99 0.81 -17.50 2.94
C ALA A 99 -0.67 -17.24 3.23
N MET A 100 -1.25 -16.16 2.69
CA MET A 100 -2.65 -15.83 2.84
C MET A 100 -3.53 -16.89 2.17
N ARG A 101 -3.24 -17.26 0.92
CA ARG A 101 -3.96 -18.36 0.24
C ARG A 101 -3.88 -19.66 1.04
N ALA A 102 -2.70 -20.03 1.51
CA ALA A 102 -2.50 -21.26 2.28
C ALA A 102 -3.25 -21.24 3.63
N LEU A 103 -3.30 -20.07 4.30
CA LEU A 103 -4.08 -19.90 5.52
C LEU A 103 -5.56 -20.14 5.25
N LEU A 104 -6.13 -19.50 4.25
CA LEU A 104 -7.55 -19.59 3.92
C LEU A 104 -7.95 -21.00 3.48
N LYS A 105 -7.12 -21.67 2.66
CA LYS A 105 -7.32 -23.07 2.25
C LYS A 105 -7.35 -23.99 3.48
N ARG A 106 -6.40 -23.86 4.41
CA ARG A 106 -6.39 -24.64 5.66
C ARG A 106 -7.58 -24.35 6.59
N SER A 107 -8.18 -23.17 6.46
CA SER A 107 -9.34 -22.75 7.25
C SER A 107 -10.67 -23.12 6.58
N GLY A 108 -10.66 -23.88 5.49
CA GLY A 108 -11.87 -24.41 4.84
C GLY A 108 -12.51 -23.48 3.81
N VAL A 109 -11.84 -22.40 3.40
CA VAL A 109 -12.33 -21.56 2.29
C VAL A 109 -12.19 -22.33 0.97
N GLY A 110 -13.26 -22.35 0.17
CA GLY A 110 -13.32 -23.09 -1.08
C GLY A 110 -12.29 -22.61 -2.11
N GLU A 111 -11.63 -23.55 -2.81
CA GLU A 111 -10.55 -23.24 -3.75
C GLU A 111 -10.98 -22.29 -4.89
N ARG A 112 -12.25 -22.32 -5.30
CA ARG A 112 -12.81 -21.43 -6.32
C ARG A 112 -12.70 -19.93 -5.97
N LEU A 113 -12.56 -19.62 -4.67
CA LEU A 113 -12.46 -18.25 -4.15
C LEU A 113 -11.01 -17.80 -3.96
N LEU A 114 -10.06 -18.70 -4.19
CA LEU A 114 -8.63 -18.44 -3.96
C LEU A 114 -7.91 -18.25 -5.30
N PRO A 115 -6.91 -17.37 -5.35
CA PRO A 115 -6.14 -17.17 -6.57
C PRO A 115 -5.34 -18.41 -6.95
N THR A 116 -5.17 -18.63 -8.23
CA THR A 116 -4.30 -19.67 -8.80
C THR A 116 -2.82 -19.35 -8.54
N ASP A 117 -1.93 -20.34 -8.79
CA ASP A 117 -0.48 -20.12 -8.72
C ASP A 117 -0.03 -19.02 -9.69
N GLY A 118 -0.55 -19.03 -10.93
CA GLY A 118 -0.21 -18.01 -11.92
C GLY A 118 -0.64 -16.61 -11.53
N GLN A 119 -1.80 -16.45 -10.89
CA GLN A 119 -2.26 -15.15 -10.38
C GLN A 119 -1.38 -14.67 -9.22
N LEU A 120 -0.99 -15.53 -8.30
CA LEU A 120 -0.08 -15.15 -7.21
C LEU A 120 1.32 -14.80 -7.71
N GLU A 121 1.82 -15.55 -8.70
CA GLU A 121 3.10 -15.20 -9.35
C GLU A 121 3.01 -13.85 -10.05
N ARG A 122 1.94 -13.58 -10.78
CA ARG A 122 1.69 -12.28 -11.42
C ARG A 122 1.64 -11.15 -10.40
N ILE A 123 0.91 -11.30 -9.30
CA ILE A 123 0.85 -10.32 -8.21
C ILE A 123 2.25 -10.07 -7.65
N ARG A 124 3.02 -11.12 -7.40
CA ARG A 124 4.38 -11.00 -6.89
C ARG A 124 5.31 -10.26 -7.87
N LEU A 125 5.23 -10.58 -9.16
CA LEU A 125 6.01 -9.91 -10.21
C LEU A 125 5.63 -8.43 -10.33
N LEU A 126 4.34 -8.10 -10.37
CA LEU A 126 3.85 -6.74 -10.43
C LEU A 126 4.20 -5.92 -9.16
N SER A 127 4.31 -6.56 -8.01
CA SER A 127 4.70 -5.93 -6.74
C SER A 127 6.22 -5.73 -6.61
N HIS A 128 7.02 -6.25 -7.53
CA HIS A 128 8.46 -5.99 -7.58
C HIS A 128 8.71 -4.53 -7.99
N ARG A 129 9.61 -3.83 -7.33
CA ARG A 129 9.92 -2.40 -7.63
C ARG A 129 10.41 -2.15 -9.06
N ARG A 130 10.84 -3.18 -9.81
CA ARG A 130 11.10 -3.03 -11.26
C ARG A 130 9.86 -2.57 -12.03
N THR A 131 8.67 -2.96 -11.59
CA THR A 131 7.42 -2.53 -12.20
C THR A 131 7.25 -1.01 -12.10
N SER A 132 7.60 -0.41 -10.96
CA SER A 132 7.66 1.06 -10.82
C SER A 132 8.67 1.67 -11.78
N ALA A 133 9.86 1.07 -11.93
CA ALA A 133 10.89 1.54 -12.87
C ALA A 133 10.45 1.41 -14.34
N GLN A 134 9.66 0.40 -14.67
CA GLN A 134 9.11 0.21 -16.03
C GLN A 134 7.93 1.17 -16.32
N LEU A 135 7.10 1.46 -15.32
CA LEU A 135 5.98 2.39 -15.47
C LEU A 135 6.46 3.86 -15.50
N LEU A 136 7.50 4.19 -14.75
CA LEU A 136 7.99 5.56 -14.59
C LEU A 136 8.23 6.32 -15.90
N PRO A 137 8.91 5.77 -16.94
CA PRO A 137 9.07 6.45 -18.23
C PRO A 137 7.76 6.74 -18.96
N LEU A 138 6.72 5.92 -18.73
CA LEU A 138 5.40 6.08 -19.36
C LEU A 138 4.56 7.19 -18.69
N LEU A 139 4.98 7.60 -17.47
CA LEU A 139 4.34 8.69 -16.71
C LEU A 139 5.13 10.01 -16.80
N GLN A 140 6.22 10.03 -17.56
CA GLN A 140 7.02 11.26 -17.72
C GLN A 140 6.35 12.23 -18.67
N THR A 141 6.28 13.49 -18.25
CA THR A 141 5.79 14.63 -19.01
C THR A 141 6.44 15.90 -18.45
N ASP A 142 6.16 17.05 -19.05
CA ASP A 142 6.66 18.33 -18.54
C ASP A 142 6.30 18.52 -17.07
N GLY A 143 7.27 18.88 -16.24
CA GLY A 143 7.10 19.03 -14.79
C GLY A 143 7.32 17.74 -13.99
N THR A 144 7.63 16.62 -14.64
CA THR A 144 8.00 15.38 -13.94
C THR A 144 9.51 15.13 -13.93
N ILE A 145 9.94 14.26 -13.02
CA ILE A 145 11.30 13.75 -12.88
C ILE A 145 11.24 12.32 -12.32
N GLY A 146 12.29 11.56 -12.52
CA GLY A 146 12.47 10.27 -11.88
C GLY A 146 13.21 9.30 -12.78
N GLU A 147 14.12 8.55 -12.19
CA GLU A 147 14.86 7.47 -12.82
C GLU A 147 15.01 6.35 -11.81
N ALA A 148 14.89 5.10 -12.26
CA ALA A 148 15.06 3.93 -11.43
C ALA A 148 15.66 2.79 -12.24
N TYR A 149 16.65 2.09 -11.68
CA TYR A 149 17.44 1.08 -12.34
C TYR A 149 17.43 -0.21 -11.53
N GLU A 150 17.26 -1.34 -12.19
CA GLU A 150 17.45 -2.64 -11.58
C GLU A 150 18.92 -3.08 -11.72
N CYS A 151 19.54 -3.44 -10.60
CA CYS A 151 20.92 -3.92 -10.55
C CYS A 151 20.97 -5.33 -9.99
N THR A 152 21.68 -6.21 -10.67
CA THR A 152 21.90 -7.61 -10.28
C THR A 152 23.29 -7.87 -9.71
N THR A 153 24.17 -6.85 -9.76
CA THR A 153 25.52 -6.91 -9.21
C THR A 153 25.88 -5.63 -8.44
N THR A 154 26.86 -5.73 -7.56
CA THR A 154 27.38 -4.59 -6.78
C THR A 154 28.11 -3.57 -7.65
N GLU A 155 28.74 -4.02 -8.74
CA GLU A 155 29.46 -3.17 -9.71
C GLU A 155 28.49 -2.24 -10.45
N GLN A 156 27.28 -2.73 -10.80
CA GLN A 156 26.24 -1.90 -11.40
C GLN A 156 25.78 -0.79 -10.44
N VAL A 157 25.64 -1.11 -9.15
CA VAL A 157 25.30 -0.12 -8.12
C VAL A 157 26.39 0.94 -7.98
N ALA A 158 27.66 0.52 -7.96
CA ALA A 158 28.81 1.42 -7.88
C ALA A 158 28.88 2.36 -9.09
N ALA A 159 28.65 1.85 -10.32
CA ALA A 159 28.63 2.66 -11.53
C ALA A 159 27.53 3.75 -11.51
N LEU A 160 26.32 3.41 -11.04
CA LEU A 160 25.25 4.39 -10.90
C LEU A 160 25.57 5.45 -9.84
N LYS A 161 26.24 5.06 -8.76
CA LYS A 161 26.70 6.03 -7.77
C LYS A 161 27.79 6.95 -8.32
N GLU A 162 28.72 6.45 -9.11
CA GLU A 162 29.71 7.29 -9.79
C GLU A 162 29.01 8.31 -10.72
N GLN A 163 27.97 7.86 -11.45
CA GLN A 163 27.21 8.70 -12.37
C GLN A 163 26.40 9.80 -11.67
N TYR A 164 25.69 9.46 -10.57
CA TYR A 164 24.72 10.36 -9.92
C TYR A 164 25.24 11.00 -8.61
N GLY A 165 26.38 10.58 -8.12
CA GLY A 165 26.95 11.03 -6.84
C GLY A 165 26.26 10.37 -5.64
N GLN A 166 24.99 10.69 -5.39
CA GLN A 166 24.20 10.09 -4.33
C GLN A 166 23.05 9.26 -4.90
N VAL A 167 22.87 8.06 -4.38
CA VAL A 167 21.82 7.14 -4.80
C VAL A 167 21.04 6.59 -3.61
N VAL A 168 19.82 6.15 -3.88
CA VAL A 168 18.99 5.39 -2.94
C VAL A 168 18.90 3.96 -3.45
N VAL A 169 19.27 3.00 -2.60
CA VAL A 169 19.19 1.57 -2.93
C VAL A 169 18.01 0.95 -2.20
N LYS A 170 17.15 0.23 -2.93
CA LYS A 170 15.92 -0.36 -2.41
C LYS A 170 15.89 -1.87 -2.67
N ALA A 171 15.48 -2.64 -1.67
CA ALA A 171 15.17 -4.06 -1.89
C ALA A 171 13.92 -4.20 -2.78
N PRO A 172 13.85 -5.21 -3.68
CA PRO A 172 12.73 -5.43 -4.61
C PRO A 172 11.37 -5.52 -3.93
N TRP A 173 11.29 -6.25 -2.84
CA TRP A 173 10.10 -6.36 -1.98
C TRP A 173 10.48 -5.97 -0.57
N SER A 174 9.87 -4.92 -0.06
CA SER A 174 10.02 -4.48 1.34
C SER A 174 8.89 -3.56 1.72
N SER A 175 8.70 -3.32 3.01
CA SER A 175 7.68 -2.41 3.51
C SER A 175 8.23 -1.45 4.55
N SER A 176 7.52 -0.33 4.74
CA SER A 176 7.77 0.63 5.81
C SER A 176 9.22 1.15 5.87
N GLY A 177 9.85 1.38 4.72
CA GLY A 177 11.20 1.92 4.61
C GLY A 177 12.33 0.99 5.05
N ARG A 178 12.04 -0.21 5.53
CA ARG A 178 13.07 -1.15 6.05
C ARG A 178 14.04 -1.65 4.98
N GLY A 179 13.61 -1.71 3.73
CA GLY A 179 14.41 -2.13 2.59
C GLY A 179 15.00 -0.96 1.80
N VAL A 180 15.13 0.23 2.38
CA VAL A 180 15.68 1.42 1.71
C VAL A 180 16.96 1.85 2.41
N ARG A 181 18.01 2.13 1.64
CA ARG A 181 19.31 2.61 2.13
C ARG A 181 19.74 3.84 1.33
N PHE A 182 20.24 4.84 2.05
CA PHE A 182 20.78 6.07 1.49
C PHE A 182 22.31 6.06 1.43
N ASP A 183 22.92 5.10 2.10
CA ASP A 183 24.37 4.90 2.20
C ASP A 183 24.72 3.52 1.64
N GLU A 184 25.89 3.41 1.06
CA GLU A 184 26.38 2.13 0.58
C GLU A 184 26.77 1.22 1.74
N ASN A 185 26.03 0.18 1.90
CA ASN A 185 26.48 -1.00 2.60
C ASN A 185 26.57 -2.14 1.57
N ALA A 186 27.74 -2.31 0.97
CA ALA A 186 27.99 -3.34 -0.07
C ALA A 186 27.59 -4.74 0.42
N ALA A 187 27.78 -5.05 1.71
CA ALA A 187 27.38 -6.32 2.29
C ALA A 187 25.83 -6.46 2.32
N TRP A 188 25.12 -5.38 2.63
CA TRP A 188 23.64 -5.39 2.57
C TRP A 188 23.15 -5.56 1.13
N VAL A 189 23.73 -4.84 0.17
CA VAL A 189 23.39 -4.96 -1.27
C VAL A 189 23.61 -6.39 -1.75
N SER A 190 24.79 -6.98 -1.50
CA SER A 190 25.10 -8.37 -1.86
C SER A 190 24.09 -9.36 -1.24
N ASN A 191 23.74 -9.17 0.04
CA ASN A 191 22.77 -10.02 0.71
C ASN A 191 21.36 -9.91 0.11
N VAL A 192 20.92 -8.72 -0.29
CA VAL A 192 19.62 -8.53 -0.95
C VAL A 192 19.62 -9.18 -2.33
N ILE A 193 20.66 -8.95 -3.13
CA ILE A 193 20.81 -9.58 -4.46
C ILE A 193 20.79 -11.11 -4.33
N ALA A 194 21.55 -11.67 -3.38
CA ALA A 194 21.57 -13.13 -3.16
C ALA A 194 20.19 -13.71 -2.77
N ARG A 195 19.37 -12.95 -2.04
CA ARG A 195 18.05 -13.42 -1.54
C ARG A 195 16.90 -13.10 -2.48
N GLN A 196 16.92 -11.95 -3.15
CA GLN A 196 15.80 -11.42 -3.94
C GLN A 196 16.14 -11.25 -5.42
N GLY A 197 17.39 -11.55 -5.84
CA GLY A 197 17.84 -11.55 -7.23
C GLY A 197 18.36 -10.21 -7.72
N SER A 198 17.96 -9.09 -7.15
CA SER A 198 18.37 -7.74 -7.57
C SER A 198 18.20 -6.72 -6.44
N VAL A 199 18.62 -5.49 -6.69
CA VAL A 199 18.23 -4.28 -5.97
C VAL A 199 17.78 -3.22 -6.97
N MET A 200 16.95 -2.27 -6.53
CA MET A 200 16.63 -1.08 -7.32
C MET A 200 17.49 0.08 -6.85
N VAL A 201 17.98 0.88 -7.79
CA VAL A 201 18.82 2.05 -7.54
C VAL A 201 18.17 3.27 -8.19
N GLU A 202 18.06 4.34 -7.43
CA GLU A 202 17.50 5.62 -7.89
C GLU A 202 18.48 6.75 -7.55
N PRO A 203 18.60 7.81 -8.39
CA PRO A 203 19.27 9.03 -7.96
C PRO A 203 18.65 9.57 -6.65
N TYR A 204 19.46 10.18 -5.80
CA TYR A 204 18.95 10.85 -4.61
C TYR A 204 18.30 12.17 -5.01
N TYR A 205 17.00 12.31 -4.72
CA TYR A 205 16.25 13.53 -4.98
C TYR A 205 16.05 14.34 -3.69
N ASN A 206 16.12 15.69 -3.80
CA ASN A 206 15.81 16.59 -2.70
C ASN A 206 14.30 16.64 -2.47
N LYS A 207 13.82 15.64 -1.74
CA LYS A 207 12.40 15.45 -1.45
C LYS A 207 11.82 16.57 -0.61
N VAL A 208 10.67 17.09 -1.02
CA VAL A 208 9.88 18.12 -0.32
C VAL A 208 8.63 17.53 0.32
N LYS A 209 7.95 16.62 -0.39
CA LYS A 209 6.67 16.08 0.05
C LYS A 209 6.45 14.67 -0.48
N ASP A 210 6.05 13.74 0.39
CA ASP A 210 5.49 12.44 0.00
C ASP A 210 3.97 12.54 -0.06
N PHE A 211 3.38 11.84 -1.03
CA PHE A 211 1.95 11.62 -1.14
C PHE A 211 1.69 10.38 -2.01
N GLY A 212 0.45 9.94 -2.09
CA GLY A 212 0.07 8.84 -2.97
C GLY A 212 -1.18 9.16 -3.77
N MET A 213 -1.38 8.43 -4.83
CA MET A 213 -2.64 8.28 -5.55
C MET A 213 -3.14 6.86 -5.36
N GLU A 214 -4.39 6.74 -4.98
CA GLU A 214 -5.05 5.46 -4.78
C GLU A 214 -5.92 5.12 -5.98
N PHE A 215 -5.88 3.86 -6.39
CA PHE A 215 -6.57 3.34 -7.56
C PHE A 215 -7.25 2.01 -7.25
N GLU A 216 -8.14 1.61 -8.17
CA GLU A 216 -8.75 0.29 -8.19
C GLU A 216 -8.75 -0.27 -9.61
N SER A 217 -8.26 -1.50 -9.77
CA SER A 217 -8.38 -2.26 -11.01
C SER A 217 -9.69 -3.03 -11.01
N THR A 218 -10.51 -2.81 -12.04
CA THR A 218 -11.81 -3.45 -12.24
C THR A 218 -11.88 -4.10 -13.63
N ASP A 219 -12.95 -4.79 -13.94
CA ASP A 219 -13.18 -5.35 -15.28
C ASP A 219 -13.39 -4.25 -16.35
N GLN A 220 -13.68 -3.02 -15.93
CA GLN A 220 -13.85 -1.86 -16.80
C GLN A 220 -12.56 -1.05 -16.97
N GLY A 221 -11.46 -1.47 -16.34
CA GLY A 221 -10.17 -0.79 -16.34
C GLY A 221 -9.77 -0.23 -14.98
N ILE A 222 -8.76 0.61 -14.99
CA ILE A 222 -8.23 1.24 -13.78
C ILE A 222 -9.02 2.52 -13.48
N ARG A 223 -9.50 2.64 -12.25
CA ARG A 223 -10.23 3.79 -11.73
C ARG A 223 -9.39 4.50 -10.67
N TYR A 224 -9.26 5.82 -10.81
CA TYR A 224 -8.72 6.67 -9.74
C TYR A 224 -9.71 6.75 -8.58
N VAL A 225 -9.21 6.62 -7.35
CA VAL A 225 -10.01 6.62 -6.12
C VAL A 225 -9.81 7.90 -5.31
N GLY A 226 -8.60 8.44 -5.27
CA GLY A 226 -8.34 9.71 -4.60
C GLY A 226 -6.88 9.93 -4.19
N LEU A 227 -6.57 11.16 -3.76
CA LEU A 227 -5.28 11.53 -3.19
C LEU A 227 -5.13 11.03 -1.76
N SER A 228 -3.95 10.53 -1.45
CA SER A 228 -3.51 10.15 -0.11
C SER A 228 -2.37 11.06 0.33
N LEU A 229 -2.68 12.05 1.16
CA LEU A 229 -1.68 12.95 1.73
C LEU A 229 -1.21 12.37 3.07
N PHE A 230 -0.05 11.75 3.06
CA PHE A 230 0.51 11.11 4.25
C PHE A 230 1.75 11.82 4.79
N HIS A 231 2.09 11.51 6.02
CA HIS A 231 3.27 11.97 6.71
C HIS A 231 4.19 10.80 7.03
N THR A 232 5.47 11.03 6.85
CA THR A 232 6.53 10.10 7.26
C THR A 232 7.45 10.78 8.28
N ARG A 233 8.00 9.98 9.20
CA ARG A 233 9.07 10.40 10.10
C ARG A 233 10.18 9.37 10.04
N ASN A 234 11.38 9.78 9.66
CA ASN A 234 12.52 8.87 9.43
C ASN A 234 12.18 7.74 8.44
N GLY A 235 11.41 8.04 7.38
CA GLY A 235 10.95 7.06 6.39
C GLY A 235 9.80 6.15 6.84
N ALA A 236 9.37 6.22 8.11
CA ALA A 236 8.24 5.45 8.60
C ALA A 236 6.94 6.24 8.48
N TYR A 237 5.88 5.57 8.00
CA TYR A 237 4.53 6.13 7.95
C TYR A 237 4.04 6.52 9.37
N THR A 238 3.46 7.70 9.50
CA THR A 238 2.92 8.22 10.77
C THR A 238 1.44 8.57 10.71
N GLY A 239 0.87 8.78 9.53
CA GLY A 239 -0.55 9.08 9.39
C GLY A 239 -0.92 9.78 8.09
N ASN A 240 -2.23 9.98 7.89
CA ASN A 240 -2.80 10.64 6.72
C ASN A 240 -3.63 11.87 7.11
N ILE A 241 -3.65 12.86 6.23
CA ILE A 241 -4.62 13.95 6.28
C ILE A 241 -5.96 13.41 5.78
N LEU A 242 -7.01 13.63 6.56
CA LEU A 242 -8.39 13.34 6.21
C LEU A 242 -9.06 14.66 5.81
N ALA A 243 -9.40 14.77 4.55
CA ALA A 243 -10.02 15.95 3.94
C ALA A 243 -10.77 15.53 2.69
N THR A 244 -11.62 16.39 2.15
CA THR A 244 -12.22 16.20 0.84
C THR A 244 -11.15 16.09 -0.25
N GLU A 245 -11.46 15.50 -1.37
CA GLU A 245 -10.54 15.42 -2.50
C GLU A 245 -10.12 16.81 -2.97
N GLN A 246 -11.07 17.76 -3.01
CA GLN A 246 -10.81 19.15 -3.38
C GLN A 246 -9.77 19.79 -2.45
N ALA A 247 -9.95 19.71 -1.13
CA ALA A 247 -9.02 20.31 -0.17
C ALA A 247 -7.62 19.65 -0.22
N LYS A 248 -7.53 18.37 -0.52
CA LYS A 248 -6.25 17.68 -0.75
C LYS A 248 -5.56 18.18 -2.04
N ARG A 249 -6.33 18.33 -3.13
CA ARG A 249 -5.83 18.86 -4.41
C ARG A 249 -5.34 20.31 -4.27
N GLU A 250 -6.07 21.16 -3.60
CA GLU A 250 -5.65 22.55 -3.32
C GLU A 250 -4.33 22.61 -2.55
N ARG A 251 -4.12 21.70 -1.60
CA ARG A 251 -2.84 21.59 -0.89
C ARG A 251 -1.69 21.18 -1.80
N MET A 252 -1.95 20.25 -2.73
CA MET A 252 -0.95 19.82 -3.70
C MET A 252 -0.67 20.88 -4.76
N GLY A 253 -1.65 21.70 -5.11
CA GLY A 253 -1.52 22.83 -6.05
C GLY A 253 -0.48 23.87 -5.63
N ARG A 254 -0.02 23.84 -4.37
CA ARG A 254 1.11 24.69 -3.89
C ARG A 254 2.47 24.20 -4.40
N TYR A 255 2.55 22.99 -4.90
CA TYR A 255 3.79 22.35 -5.34
C TYR A 255 3.77 22.03 -6.82
N VAL A 256 2.69 21.45 -7.32
CA VAL A 256 2.54 21.00 -8.72
C VAL A 256 1.18 21.42 -9.26
N SER A 257 1.06 21.62 -10.58
CA SER A 257 -0.23 21.96 -11.17
C SER A 257 -1.23 20.83 -11.01
N LEU A 258 -2.50 21.16 -10.88
CA LEU A 258 -3.59 20.17 -10.81
C LEU A 258 -3.73 19.39 -12.11
N ASP A 259 -3.49 20.06 -13.25
CA ASP A 259 -3.50 19.44 -14.58
C ASP A 259 -2.42 18.37 -14.70
N LEU A 260 -1.24 18.57 -14.08
CA LEU A 260 -0.19 17.54 -14.04
C LEU A 260 -0.63 16.32 -13.25
N LEU A 261 -1.31 16.52 -12.11
CA LEU A 261 -1.85 15.40 -11.32
C LEU A 261 -2.90 14.61 -12.12
N ASP A 262 -3.79 15.32 -12.85
CA ASP A 262 -4.81 14.68 -13.68
C ASP A 262 -4.19 13.94 -14.86
N THR A 263 -3.18 14.53 -15.52
CA THR A 263 -2.44 13.89 -16.61
C THR A 263 -1.79 12.60 -16.14
N VAL A 264 -1.05 12.62 -15.02
CA VAL A 264 -0.40 11.43 -14.46
C VAL A 264 -1.43 10.37 -14.07
N SER A 265 -2.54 10.77 -13.43
CA SER A 265 -3.62 9.84 -13.07
C SER A 265 -4.22 9.14 -14.30
N GLN A 266 -4.45 9.89 -15.39
CA GLN A 266 -4.94 9.34 -16.65
C GLN A 266 -3.91 8.42 -17.32
N GLN A 267 -2.62 8.81 -17.32
CA GLN A 267 -1.54 7.96 -17.84
C GLN A 267 -1.45 6.64 -17.09
N VAL A 268 -1.56 6.64 -15.74
CA VAL A 268 -1.64 5.40 -14.95
C VAL A 268 -2.79 4.53 -15.42
N ALA A 269 -3.99 5.10 -15.58
CA ALA A 269 -5.16 4.34 -16.01
C ALA A 269 -5.02 3.74 -17.42
N GLN A 270 -4.29 4.41 -18.30
CA GLN A 270 -4.13 4.01 -19.71
C GLN A 270 -2.91 3.13 -19.97
N GLN A 271 -1.81 3.31 -19.23
CA GLN A 271 -0.50 2.72 -19.53
C GLN A 271 -0.12 1.56 -18.61
N PHE A 272 -0.74 1.47 -17.42
CA PHE A 272 -0.36 0.44 -16.48
C PHE A 272 -1.08 -0.89 -16.77
N ASP A 273 -0.34 -1.84 -17.33
CA ASP A 273 -0.84 -3.21 -17.59
C ASP A 273 -0.80 -4.06 -16.31
N LEU A 274 -1.96 -4.24 -15.70
CA LEU A 274 -2.18 -5.10 -14.54
C LEU A 274 -2.61 -6.53 -14.90
N GLY A 275 -2.84 -6.82 -16.20
CA GLY A 275 -3.34 -8.10 -16.65
C GLY A 275 -4.69 -8.47 -16.01
N ASP A 276 -4.73 -9.64 -15.38
CA ASP A 276 -5.92 -10.15 -14.67
C ASP A 276 -6.02 -9.73 -13.20
N TYR A 277 -5.10 -8.90 -12.69
CA TYR A 277 -5.22 -8.36 -11.34
C TYR A 277 -6.47 -7.50 -11.21
N ARG A 278 -7.29 -7.80 -10.21
CA ARG A 278 -8.46 -7.00 -9.81
C ARG A 278 -8.35 -6.68 -8.34
N GLY A 279 -8.53 -5.41 -8.00
CA GLY A 279 -8.47 -4.94 -6.63
C GLY A 279 -7.79 -3.58 -6.49
N PRO A 280 -7.68 -3.10 -5.24
CA PRO A 280 -7.07 -1.81 -4.92
C PRO A 280 -5.56 -1.84 -5.11
N PHE A 281 -4.99 -0.71 -5.53
CA PHE A 281 -3.55 -0.47 -5.50
C PHE A 281 -3.26 1.02 -5.29
N GLY A 282 -2.06 1.33 -4.80
CA GLY A 282 -1.61 2.70 -4.59
C GLY A 282 -0.28 2.96 -5.28
N LEU A 283 -0.09 4.19 -5.77
CA LEU A 283 1.19 4.70 -6.22
C LEU A 283 1.71 5.73 -5.21
N ASP A 284 2.86 5.45 -4.64
CA ASP A 284 3.59 6.43 -3.86
C ASP A 284 4.33 7.38 -4.81
N MET A 285 4.20 8.66 -4.56
CA MET A 285 4.75 9.76 -5.33
C MET A 285 5.51 10.72 -4.43
N MET A 286 6.38 11.54 -4.99
CA MET A 286 7.00 12.61 -4.22
C MET A 286 7.15 13.89 -5.05
N VAL A 287 7.05 15.01 -4.37
CA VAL A 287 7.49 16.31 -4.87
C VAL A 287 8.95 16.49 -4.50
N VAL A 288 9.74 16.89 -5.47
CA VAL A 288 11.16 17.20 -5.27
C VAL A 288 11.47 18.64 -5.64
N ARG A 289 12.51 19.19 -5.06
CA ARG A 289 13.00 20.52 -5.40
C ARG A 289 13.97 20.41 -6.58
N GLY A 290 13.58 20.97 -7.71
CA GLY A 290 14.44 21.18 -8.88
C GLY A 290 15.15 22.55 -8.83
N ASN A 291 15.80 22.92 -9.93
CA ASN A 291 16.46 24.21 -10.10
C ASN A 291 15.40 25.32 -10.29
N GLY A 292 14.94 25.92 -9.19
CA GLY A 292 14.01 27.04 -9.22
C GLY A 292 12.51 26.68 -9.24
N SER A 293 12.16 25.40 -9.32
CA SER A 293 10.77 24.92 -9.33
C SER A 293 10.62 23.60 -8.54
N PHE A 294 9.38 23.20 -8.31
CA PHE A 294 9.07 21.84 -7.85
C PHE A 294 8.79 20.94 -9.04
N LEU A 295 9.22 19.70 -8.93
CA LEU A 295 8.97 18.64 -9.92
C LEU A 295 8.27 17.46 -9.24
N LEU A 296 7.44 16.75 -10.01
CA LEU A 296 6.76 15.56 -9.56
C LEU A 296 7.54 14.30 -9.93
N HIS A 297 7.89 13.46 -8.97
CA HIS A 297 8.29 12.08 -9.24
C HIS A 297 7.02 11.21 -9.20
N PRO A 298 6.52 10.76 -10.36
CA PRO A 298 5.15 10.24 -10.46
C PRO A 298 5.01 8.77 -10.06
N CYS A 299 6.11 8.04 -9.82
CA CYS A 299 6.06 6.63 -9.41
C CYS A 299 7.30 6.23 -8.61
N VAL A 300 7.26 6.42 -7.31
CA VAL A 300 8.32 6.00 -6.36
C VAL A 300 8.18 4.52 -6.00
N GLU A 301 6.93 4.06 -5.84
CA GLU A 301 6.61 2.68 -5.47
C GLU A 301 5.15 2.37 -5.87
N ILE A 302 4.94 1.16 -6.39
CA ILE A 302 3.62 0.59 -6.60
C ILE A 302 3.31 -0.35 -5.43
N ASN A 303 2.18 -0.11 -4.78
CA ASN A 303 1.65 -0.94 -3.71
C ASN A 303 0.46 -1.72 -4.26
N LEU A 304 0.68 -2.95 -4.80
CA LEU A 304 -0.36 -3.76 -5.43
C LEU A 304 -1.24 -4.47 -4.38
N ARG A 305 -1.87 -3.67 -3.57
CA ARG A 305 -2.71 -4.04 -2.44
C ARG A 305 -3.49 -2.83 -1.94
N ARG A 306 -4.40 -3.05 -0.99
CA ARG A 306 -4.94 -1.93 -0.23
C ARG A 306 -3.84 -1.22 0.56
N THR A 307 -3.95 0.08 0.73
CA THR A 307 -2.97 0.92 1.42
C THR A 307 -3.60 1.66 2.59
N MET A 308 -2.78 2.30 3.43
CA MET A 308 -3.29 3.21 4.45
C MET A 308 -3.93 4.48 3.83
N GLY A 309 -3.62 4.78 2.57
CA GLY A 309 -4.32 5.80 1.79
C GLY A 309 -5.78 5.45 1.55
N HIS A 310 -6.07 4.22 1.13
CA HIS A 310 -7.45 3.74 1.01
C HIS A 310 -8.22 3.80 2.34
N VAL A 311 -7.56 3.45 3.46
CA VAL A 311 -8.16 3.61 4.81
C VAL A 311 -8.46 5.08 5.09
N ALA A 312 -7.56 5.98 4.76
CA ALA A 312 -7.75 7.41 4.95
C ALA A 312 -8.92 7.94 4.09
N LEU A 313 -9.04 7.48 2.85
CA LEU A 313 -10.16 7.85 1.98
C LEU A 313 -11.51 7.41 2.56
N SER A 314 -11.59 6.21 3.15
CA SER A 314 -12.80 5.73 3.82
C SER A 314 -13.16 6.50 5.10
N LEU A 315 -12.22 7.25 5.66
CA LEU A 315 -12.39 8.10 6.86
C LEU A 315 -12.48 9.58 6.55
N SER A 316 -12.25 9.96 5.30
CA SER A 316 -12.28 11.37 4.88
C SER A 316 -13.70 11.94 4.99
N PRO A 317 -13.84 13.20 5.42
CA PRO A 317 -15.14 13.86 5.50
C PRO A 317 -15.68 14.21 4.10
N ASP A 318 -16.99 14.42 4.02
CA ASP A 318 -17.67 14.89 2.82
C ASP A 318 -17.67 16.42 2.72
N ASP A 319 -17.25 17.14 3.78
CA ASP A 319 -17.18 18.60 3.85
C ASP A 319 -15.76 19.08 4.19
N ASP A 320 -15.46 20.35 3.84
CA ASP A 320 -14.15 20.97 4.01
C ASP A 320 -13.99 21.71 5.35
N GLU A 321 -15.01 21.78 6.19
CA GLU A 321 -14.99 22.57 7.42
C GLU A 321 -14.03 22.01 8.47
N ILE A 322 -13.68 20.71 8.40
CA ILE A 322 -12.91 20.06 9.45
C ILE A 322 -11.78 19.21 8.87
N LEU A 323 -10.57 19.74 8.96
CA LEU A 323 -9.37 18.92 8.70
C LEU A 323 -9.09 18.00 9.89
N ARG A 324 -8.84 16.74 9.57
CA ARG A 324 -8.48 15.72 10.55
C ARG A 324 -7.19 15.01 10.14
N VAL A 325 -6.56 14.37 11.10
CA VAL A 325 -5.41 13.48 10.87
C VAL A 325 -5.72 12.11 11.42
N MET A 326 -5.55 11.11 10.58
CA MET A 326 -5.49 9.71 10.98
C MET A 326 -4.05 9.37 11.36
N GLN A 327 -3.87 8.73 12.51
CA GLN A 327 -2.55 8.29 12.99
C GLN A 327 -2.62 6.85 13.50
N ILE A 328 -1.54 6.10 13.22
CA ILE A 328 -1.28 4.83 13.89
C ILE A 328 -0.16 5.06 14.89
N SER A 329 -0.42 4.77 16.15
CA SER A 329 0.54 4.84 17.24
C SER A 329 0.72 3.48 17.90
N TYR A 330 1.89 3.28 18.50
CA TYR A 330 2.20 2.08 19.28
C TYR A 330 2.47 2.47 20.74
N GLU A 331 1.62 1.95 21.64
CA GLU A 331 1.76 2.03 23.10
C GLU A 331 1.35 0.67 23.67
N ASN A 332 2.26 -0.29 23.76
CA ASN A 332 2.00 -1.70 24.07
C ASN A 332 1.11 -2.43 23.04
N ARG A 333 0.34 -1.71 22.24
CA ARG A 333 -0.47 -2.18 21.11
C ARG A 333 -0.61 -1.07 20.06
N TYR A 334 -0.90 -1.46 18.83
CA TYR A 334 -1.21 -0.50 17.77
C TYR A 334 -2.63 0.06 17.96
N LYS A 335 -2.76 1.36 17.76
CA LYS A 335 -4.02 2.09 17.87
C LYS A 335 -4.21 2.99 16.65
N LEU A 336 -5.41 2.95 16.07
CA LEU A 336 -5.88 3.95 15.13
C LEU A 336 -6.51 5.10 15.89
N SER A 337 -6.09 6.32 15.62
CA SER A 337 -6.70 7.53 16.16
C SER A 337 -7.00 8.54 15.06
N VAL A 338 -8.11 9.25 15.20
CA VAL A 338 -8.49 10.37 14.34
C VAL A 338 -8.64 11.62 15.21
N ARG A 339 -7.88 12.67 14.87
CA ARG A 339 -7.84 13.93 15.60
C ARG A 339 -8.11 15.10 14.67
N ARG A 340 -8.73 16.17 15.16
CA ARG A 340 -8.80 17.44 14.42
C ARG A 340 -7.39 18.03 14.26
N MET A 341 -7.14 18.62 13.10
CA MET A 341 -6.01 19.56 12.93
C MET A 341 -6.50 20.93 13.38
N TYR A 342 -5.77 21.58 14.25
CA TYR A 342 -5.97 22.97 14.68
C TYR A 342 -5.09 23.89 13.87
#